data_96974bc08fe2c28616ac9433f328f8f3
#
_entry.id   96974bc08fe2c28616ac9433f328f8f3
#
_cell.length_a   1.000
_cell.length_b   1.000
_cell.length_c   1.000
_cell.angle_alpha   90.00
_cell.angle_beta   90.00
_cell.angle_gamma   90.00
#
_symmetry.space_group_name_H-M   'P 1'
#
loop_
_entity.id
_entity.type
_entity.pdbx_description
1 polymer ?
#
loop_
_entity_poly.entity_id
_entity_poly.type
_entity_poly.pdbx_seq_one_letter_code
_entity_poly.pdbx_strand_id
1 'polypeptide(L)'
;MIALRSSSLFDGSVFMDDGVTVVVDGESIAGVLRGHPDLGSDVEVIELGEATVLPGLIDTHVHLVAGSGVRALDLVEGYSDQEIEAVVTRSLAAHLAAGVTTVRDLGDRRFVVVNRRDDQHARPLTTARPWTPTILAAGPPLTTPRGHCHYLGGEVSGPVEIEAAVQERIDREVDVVKVMASGGMATTG
;
A
#
# COMPACT_ATOMS: atom_id res chain seq x y z
N MET A 1 -8.51 -21.36 -15.24
CA MET A 1 -7.93 -21.61 -13.90
C MET A 1 -6.42 -21.73 -14.04
N ILE A 2 -5.68 -21.29 -13.00
CA ILE A 2 -4.22 -21.40 -12.92
C ILE A 2 -3.87 -22.14 -11.63
N ALA A 3 -2.90 -23.02 -11.65
CA ALA A 3 -2.38 -23.69 -10.47
C ALA A 3 -0.91 -23.32 -10.26
N LEU A 4 -0.58 -22.78 -9.08
CA LEU A 4 0.78 -22.51 -8.65
C LEU A 4 1.28 -23.68 -7.81
N ARG A 5 2.35 -24.35 -8.23
CA ARG A 5 2.98 -25.45 -7.51
C ARG A 5 4.29 -25.00 -6.90
N SER A 6 4.45 -25.24 -5.60
CA SER A 6 5.64 -24.86 -4.85
C SER A 6 6.03 -25.95 -3.85
N SER A 7 7.27 -25.90 -3.36
CA SER A 7 7.71 -26.80 -2.28
C SER A 7 6.99 -26.50 -0.97
N SER A 8 6.63 -25.25 -0.71
CA SER A 8 6.03 -24.84 0.56
C SER A 8 5.08 -23.64 0.43
N LEU A 9 4.25 -23.45 1.44
CA LEU A 9 3.31 -22.35 1.56
C LEU A 9 3.15 -21.96 3.03
N PHE A 10 3.03 -20.65 3.28
CA PHE A 10 2.57 -20.10 4.54
C PHE A 10 1.29 -19.30 4.30
N ASP A 11 0.18 -19.67 4.93
CA ASP A 11 -1.13 -19.04 4.71
C ASP A 11 -1.40 -17.80 5.60
N GLY A 12 -0.40 -17.39 6.38
CA GLY A 12 -0.53 -16.35 7.40
C GLY A 12 -0.63 -16.91 8.83
N SER A 13 -0.86 -18.21 8.97
CA SER A 13 -1.02 -18.91 10.26
C SER A 13 -0.29 -20.23 10.30
N VAL A 14 -0.36 -21.01 9.24
CA VAL A 14 0.18 -22.36 9.16
C VAL A 14 1.21 -22.45 8.03
N PHE A 15 2.34 -23.08 8.32
CA PHE A 15 3.36 -23.41 7.34
C PHE A 15 3.16 -24.85 6.82
N MET A 16 3.21 -25.04 5.52
CA MET A 16 3.10 -26.33 4.83
C MET A 16 4.36 -26.52 3.97
N ASP A 17 5.06 -27.66 4.12
CA ASP A 17 6.37 -27.93 3.50
C ASP A 17 6.44 -29.25 2.69
N ASP A 18 5.32 -29.93 2.52
CA ASP A 18 5.24 -31.22 1.81
C ASP A 18 4.79 -31.08 0.33
N GLY A 19 5.15 -29.97 -0.31
CA GLY A 19 4.62 -29.62 -1.60
C GLY A 19 3.18 -29.06 -1.51
N VAL A 20 2.89 -28.00 -2.24
CA VAL A 20 1.58 -27.33 -2.20
C VAL A 20 1.17 -26.89 -3.60
N THR A 21 -0.12 -26.99 -3.88
CA THR A 21 -0.73 -26.46 -5.09
C THR A 21 -1.81 -25.43 -4.71
N VAL A 22 -1.63 -24.19 -5.13
CA VAL A 22 -2.64 -23.12 -4.99
C VAL A 22 -3.39 -23.00 -6.30
N VAL A 23 -4.69 -23.25 -6.29
CA VAL A 23 -5.56 -23.12 -7.45
C VAL A 23 -6.24 -21.76 -7.44
N VAL A 24 -6.09 -21.01 -8.53
CA VAL A 24 -6.65 -19.67 -8.72
C VAL A 24 -7.67 -19.70 -9.84
N ASP A 25 -8.85 -19.16 -9.58
CA ASP A 25 -9.90 -18.97 -10.57
C ASP A 25 -10.31 -17.50 -10.64
N GLY A 26 -9.97 -16.84 -11.74
CA GLY A 26 -10.12 -15.38 -11.85
C GLY A 26 -9.29 -14.64 -10.78
N GLU A 27 -9.97 -13.93 -9.90
CA GLU A 27 -9.36 -13.14 -8.81
C GLU A 27 -9.42 -13.83 -7.43
N SER A 28 -9.79 -15.11 -7.40
CA SER A 28 -10.03 -15.84 -6.15
C SER A 28 -9.16 -17.09 -6.05
N ILE A 29 -8.74 -17.41 -4.82
CA ILE A 29 -8.13 -18.70 -4.51
C ILE A 29 -9.26 -19.71 -4.41
N ALA A 30 -9.35 -20.62 -5.39
CA ALA A 30 -10.35 -21.68 -5.42
C ALA A 30 -10.01 -22.85 -4.48
N GLY A 31 -8.72 -23.03 -4.18
CA GLY A 31 -8.29 -24.08 -3.24
C GLY A 31 -6.80 -24.10 -2.99
N VAL A 32 -6.43 -24.68 -1.85
CA VAL A 32 -5.05 -24.99 -1.47
C VAL A 32 -4.98 -26.50 -1.23
N LEU A 33 -4.18 -27.20 -2.01
CA LEU A 33 -4.08 -28.65 -2.00
C LEU A 33 -2.70 -29.06 -1.52
N ARG A 34 -2.61 -30.14 -0.74
CA ARG A 34 -1.32 -30.75 -0.37
C ARG A 34 -0.76 -31.54 -1.55
N GLY A 35 0.55 -31.44 -1.74
CA GLY A 35 1.24 -32.07 -2.84
C GLY A 35 0.91 -31.43 -4.20
N HIS A 36 1.17 -32.20 -5.26
CA HIS A 36 0.98 -31.78 -6.65
C HIS A 36 0.01 -32.74 -7.37
N PRO A 37 -1.29 -32.72 -7.03
CA PRO A 37 -2.27 -33.62 -7.66
C PRO A 37 -2.43 -33.33 -9.16
N ASP A 38 -2.91 -34.31 -9.90
CA ASP A 38 -3.35 -34.11 -11.29
C ASP A 38 -4.64 -33.27 -11.28
N LEU A 39 -4.62 -32.15 -11.99
CA LEU A 39 -5.75 -31.21 -12.10
C LEU A 39 -6.45 -31.28 -13.48
N GLY A 40 -6.01 -32.20 -14.36
CA GLY A 40 -6.50 -32.27 -15.73
C GLY A 40 -5.87 -31.24 -16.65
N SER A 41 -6.16 -31.38 -17.95
CA SER A 41 -5.53 -30.57 -19.00
C SER A 41 -6.01 -29.14 -19.14
N ASP A 42 -7.11 -28.79 -18.46
CA ASP A 42 -7.76 -27.47 -18.59
C ASP A 42 -7.24 -26.43 -17.57
N VAL A 43 -6.29 -26.85 -16.74
CA VAL A 43 -5.65 -25.99 -15.73
C VAL A 43 -4.22 -25.70 -16.16
N GLU A 44 -3.91 -24.42 -16.32
CA GLU A 44 -2.53 -23.98 -16.56
C GLU A 44 -1.72 -24.14 -15.26
N VAL A 45 -0.61 -24.87 -15.32
CA VAL A 45 0.27 -25.12 -14.17
C VAL A 45 1.52 -24.28 -14.28
N ILE A 46 1.81 -23.52 -13.21
CA ILE A 46 3.04 -22.74 -13.05
C ILE A 46 3.87 -23.39 -11.94
N GLU A 47 5.02 -23.95 -12.30
CA GLU A 47 5.94 -24.57 -11.37
C GLU A 47 6.87 -23.50 -10.77
N LEU A 48 6.80 -23.30 -9.45
CA LEU A 48 7.60 -22.34 -8.69
C LEU A 48 8.84 -22.99 -8.05
N GLY A 49 8.97 -24.32 -8.15
CA GLY A 49 10.10 -25.07 -7.60
C GLY A 49 10.21 -24.93 -6.08
N GLU A 50 11.41 -24.65 -5.60
CA GLU A 50 11.74 -24.53 -4.17
C GLU A 50 11.22 -23.24 -3.49
N ALA A 51 10.37 -22.48 -4.15
CA ALA A 51 9.79 -21.28 -3.59
C ALA A 51 8.78 -21.60 -2.48
N THR A 52 8.63 -20.65 -1.54
CA THR A 52 7.52 -20.61 -0.58
C THR A 52 6.49 -19.60 -1.04
N VAL A 53 5.26 -20.02 -1.24
CA VAL A 53 4.14 -19.12 -1.53
C VAL A 53 3.67 -18.46 -0.23
N LEU A 54 3.46 -17.16 -0.26
CA LEU A 54 2.99 -16.36 0.87
C LEU A 54 1.78 -15.53 0.43
N PRO A 55 0.88 -15.14 1.36
CA PRO A 55 -0.03 -14.02 1.13
C PRO A 55 0.77 -12.76 0.80
N GLY A 56 0.22 -11.87 -0.02
CA GLY A 56 0.85 -10.59 -0.27
C GLY A 56 1.15 -9.84 1.02
N LEU A 57 2.33 -9.27 1.12
CA LEU A 57 2.75 -8.49 2.29
C LEU A 57 1.92 -7.21 2.42
N ILE A 58 1.71 -6.76 3.66
CA ILE A 58 1.00 -5.53 3.98
C ILE A 58 1.96 -4.59 4.70
N ASP A 59 2.25 -3.43 4.08
CA ASP A 59 3.00 -2.38 4.75
C ASP A 59 2.02 -1.37 5.38
N THR A 60 1.98 -1.37 6.70
CA THR A 60 1.00 -0.62 7.48
C THR A 60 1.41 0.82 7.80
N HIS A 61 2.61 1.26 7.40
CA HIS A 61 3.10 2.61 7.65
C HIS A 61 4.06 3.09 6.57
N VAL A 62 3.52 3.70 5.53
CA VAL A 62 4.31 4.30 4.46
C VAL A 62 3.99 5.78 4.27
N HIS A 63 4.86 6.47 3.55
CA HIS A 63 4.64 7.79 2.98
C HIS A 63 5.00 7.71 1.48
N LEU A 64 4.03 7.40 0.64
CA LEU A 64 4.25 7.17 -0.79
C LEU A 64 4.79 8.40 -1.53
N VAL A 65 4.55 9.59 -0.99
CA VAL A 65 5.06 10.88 -1.49
C VAL A 65 6.56 11.06 -1.25
N ALA A 66 7.13 10.29 -0.30
CA ALA A 66 8.55 10.28 -0.02
C ALA A 66 9.20 9.16 -0.81
N GLY A 67 10.14 9.35 -1.64
CA GLY A 67 10.87 8.26 -2.30
C GLY A 67 11.59 7.35 -1.28
N SER A 68 12.36 6.42 -1.77
CA SER A 68 13.28 5.63 -0.95
C SER A 68 14.62 6.36 -0.82
N GLY A 69 15.25 6.27 0.34
CA GLY A 69 16.58 6.80 0.58
C GLY A 69 16.70 7.66 1.84
N VAL A 70 17.94 8.01 2.14
CA VAL A 70 18.25 8.89 3.28
C VAL A 70 17.66 10.27 3.02
N ARG A 71 16.92 10.82 3.98
CA ARG A 71 16.27 12.14 3.91
C ARG A 71 15.15 12.24 2.85
N ALA A 72 14.54 11.12 2.46
CA ALA A 72 13.47 11.13 1.46
C ALA A 72 12.30 12.04 1.84
N LEU A 73 11.92 12.08 3.13
CA LEU A 73 10.87 12.98 3.64
C LEU A 73 11.24 14.46 3.53
N ASP A 74 12.50 14.83 3.73
CA ASP A 74 12.94 16.23 3.67
C ASP A 74 12.83 16.82 2.25
N LEU A 75 12.86 15.97 1.23
CA LEU A 75 12.77 16.38 -0.17
C LEU A 75 11.34 16.71 -0.60
N VAL A 76 10.34 16.18 0.10
CA VAL A 76 8.92 16.31 -0.28
C VAL A 76 8.46 17.76 -0.34
N GLU A 77 8.98 18.61 0.56
CA GLU A 77 8.64 20.03 0.59
C GLU A 77 8.96 20.74 -0.73
N GLY A 78 10.08 20.37 -1.36
CA GLY A 78 10.55 20.95 -2.62
C GLY A 78 9.90 20.40 -3.89
N TYR A 79 9.14 19.31 -3.80
CA TYR A 79 8.55 18.68 -4.98
C TYR A 79 7.36 19.47 -5.53
N SER A 80 7.32 19.61 -6.85
CA SER A 80 6.11 19.97 -7.59
C SER A 80 5.08 18.83 -7.55
N ASP A 81 3.82 19.11 -7.87
CA ASP A 81 2.77 18.11 -7.89
C ASP A 81 3.08 16.98 -8.90
N GLN A 82 3.69 17.33 -10.05
CA GLN A 82 4.11 16.34 -11.05
C GLN A 82 5.23 15.41 -10.52
N GLU A 83 6.18 15.96 -9.76
CA GLU A 83 7.25 15.17 -9.14
C GLU A 83 6.70 14.25 -8.06
N ILE A 84 5.75 14.72 -7.24
CA ILE A 84 5.05 13.90 -6.24
C ILE A 84 4.34 12.72 -6.91
N GLU A 85 3.57 12.94 -7.97
CA GLU A 85 2.90 11.86 -8.71
C GLU A 85 3.90 10.82 -9.27
N ALA A 86 5.03 11.29 -9.79
CA ALA A 86 6.08 10.40 -10.27
C ALA A 86 6.73 9.61 -9.13
N VAL A 87 6.90 10.21 -7.95
CA VAL A 87 7.42 9.54 -6.76
C VAL A 87 6.42 8.49 -6.27
N VAL A 88 5.15 8.82 -6.13
CA VAL A 88 4.08 7.87 -5.73
C VAL A 88 4.04 6.67 -6.66
N THR A 89 4.09 6.90 -7.98
CA THR A 89 4.09 5.83 -8.97
C THR A 89 5.30 4.88 -8.80
N ARG A 90 6.51 5.42 -8.61
CA ARG A 90 7.70 4.61 -8.37
C ARG A 90 7.65 3.87 -7.03
N SER A 91 7.13 4.53 -5.98
CA SER A 91 6.98 3.92 -4.65
C SER A 91 6.05 2.71 -4.71
N LEU A 92 4.90 2.83 -5.35
CA LEU A 92 3.96 1.72 -5.54
C LEU A 92 4.59 0.55 -6.32
N ALA A 93 5.31 0.85 -7.40
CA ALA A 93 6.00 -0.18 -8.18
C ALA A 93 7.08 -0.90 -7.37
N ALA A 94 7.84 -0.17 -6.53
CA ALA A 94 8.85 -0.74 -5.66
C ALA A 94 8.25 -1.64 -4.57
N HIS A 95 7.14 -1.23 -3.95
CA HIS A 95 6.40 -2.05 -2.98
C HIS A 95 5.92 -3.36 -3.62
N LEU A 96 5.29 -3.28 -4.80
CA LEU A 96 4.82 -4.47 -5.49
C LEU A 96 5.97 -5.41 -5.86
N ALA A 97 7.09 -4.88 -6.34
CA ALA A 97 8.28 -5.68 -6.66
C ALA A 97 8.88 -6.38 -5.42
N ALA A 98 8.66 -5.83 -4.23
CA ALA A 98 9.04 -6.43 -2.95
C ALA A 98 7.99 -7.42 -2.39
N GLY A 99 6.89 -7.67 -3.11
CA GLY A 99 5.82 -8.55 -2.67
C GLY A 99 4.77 -7.87 -1.77
N VAL A 100 4.84 -6.55 -1.59
CA VAL A 100 3.83 -5.78 -0.84
C VAL A 100 2.63 -5.51 -1.75
N THR A 101 1.49 -6.07 -1.40
CA THR A 101 0.24 -5.96 -2.18
C THR A 101 -0.77 -4.99 -1.58
N THR A 102 -0.53 -4.53 -0.35
CA THR A 102 -1.35 -3.52 0.33
C THR A 102 -0.46 -2.56 1.10
N VAL A 103 -0.72 -1.27 0.97
CA VAL A 103 0.00 -0.22 1.70
C VAL A 103 -0.98 0.66 2.46
N ARG A 104 -0.61 1.07 3.68
CA ARG A 104 -1.33 2.12 4.41
C ARG A 104 -0.47 3.37 4.48
N ASP A 105 -0.82 4.36 3.65
CA ASP A 105 -0.18 5.68 3.66
C ASP A 105 -0.69 6.50 4.84
N LEU A 106 0.22 6.90 5.71
CA LEU A 106 -0.06 7.66 6.92
C LEU A 106 0.37 9.13 6.83
N GLY A 107 0.45 9.65 5.63
CA GLY A 107 0.70 11.05 5.41
C GLY A 107 1.14 11.37 4.00
N ASP A 108 0.29 12.06 3.30
CA ASP A 108 0.57 12.60 1.98
C ASP A 108 0.52 14.14 2.00
N ARG A 109 0.72 14.75 0.85
CA ARG A 109 0.60 16.18 0.63
C ARG A 109 -0.54 16.45 -0.34
N ARG A 110 -1.50 17.31 0.06
CA ARG A 110 -2.63 17.73 -0.78
C ARG A 110 -3.55 16.59 -1.23
N PHE A 111 -3.67 15.53 -0.43
CA PHE A 111 -4.50 14.37 -0.73
C PHE A 111 -4.13 13.62 -2.03
N VAL A 112 -2.90 13.73 -2.47
CA VAL A 112 -2.43 13.09 -3.72
C VAL A 112 -2.59 11.56 -3.67
N VAL A 113 -2.30 10.95 -2.52
CA VAL A 113 -2.43 9.49 -2.35
C VAL A 113 -3.90 9.08 -2.22
N VAL A 114 -4.71 9.90 -1.57
CA VAL A 114 -6.19 9.70 -1.52
C VAL A 114 -6.76 9.72 -2.93
N ASN A 115 -6.44 10.74 -3.74
CA ASN A 115 -6.90 10.83 -5.12
C ASN A 115 -6.43 9.62 -5.96
N ARG A 116 -5.20 9.15 -5.72
CA ARG A 116 -4.64 7.96 -6.40
C ARG A 116 -5.40 6.68 -6.04
N ARG A 117 -5.78 6.51 -4.76
CA ARG A 117 -6.65 5.42 -4.29
C ARG A 117 -8.01 5.47 -4.98
N ASP A 118 -8.63 6.64 -5.03
CA ASP A 118 -9.95 6.83 -5.63
C ASP A 118 -9.93 6.51 -7.13
N ASP A 119 -8.87 6.92 -7.82
CA ASP A 119 -8.62 6.54 -9.21
C ASP A 119 -8.46 5.02 -9.40
N GLN A 120 -7.89 4.31 -8.40
CA GLN A 120 -7.82 2.85 -8.43
C GLN A 120 -9.21 2.23 -8.32
N HIS A 121 -10.05 2.72 -7.40
CA HIS A 121 -11.39 2.21 -7.17
C HIS A 121 -12.34 2.50 -8.34
N ALA A 122 -12.19 3.66 -8.97
CA ALA A 122 -13.05 4.07 -10.09
C ALA A 122 -12.78 3.31 -11.41
N ARG A 123 -11.64 2.63 -11.52
CA ARG A 123 -11.22 1.95 -12.76
C ARG A 123 -11.16 0.45 -12.56
N PRO A 124 -11.90 -0.34 -13.35
CA PRO A 124 -11.80 -1.80 -13.31
C PRO A 124 -10.37 -2.25 -13.61
N LEU A 125 -9.95 -3.31 -12.94
CA LEU A 125 -8.69 -3.98 -13.25
C LEU A 125 -8.76 -4.52 -14.68
N THR A 126 -7.83 -4.08 -15.52
CA THR A 126 -7.70 -4.60 -16.89
C THR A 126 -6.27 -5.06 -17.12
N THR A 127 -6.06 -5.98 -18.05
CA THR A 127 -4.72 -6.46 -18.44
C THR A 127 -3.80 -5.34 -18.95
N ALA A 128 -4.36 -4.22 -19.35
CA ALA A 128 -3.60 -3.05 -19.84
C ALA A 128 -3.11 -2.12 -18.71
N ARG A 129 -3.53 -2.34 -17.46
CA ARG A 129 -3.13 -1.53 -16.32
C ARG A 129 -2.05 -2.25 -15.51
N PRO A 130 -0.90 -1.62 -15.23
CA PRO A 130 0.08 -2.24 -14.35
C PRO A 130 -0.54 -2.47 -12.96
N TRP A 131 -0.32 -3.65 -12.42
CA TRP A 131 -0.71 -3.99 -11.06
C TRP A 131 -0.04 -3.03 -10.09
N THR A 132 -0.79 -2.56 -9.11
CA THR A 132 -0.29 -1.72 -8.02
C THR A 132 -0.88 -2.21 -6.70
N PRO A 133 -0.19 -2.02 -5.56
CA PRO A 133 -0.75 -2.34 -4.25
C PRO A 133 -2.09 -1.64 -4.02
N THR A 134 -2.98 -2.29 -3.27
CA THR A 134 -4.16 -1.64 -2.70
C THR A 134 -3.70 -0.54 -1.74
N ILE A 135 -4.31 0.64 -1.84
CA ILE A 135 -3.96 1.80 -1.02
C ILE A 135 -5.04 2.03 0.02
N LEU A 136 -4.62 2.17 1.28
CA LEU A 136 -5.35 2.82 2.36
C LEU A 136 -4.66 4.15 2.63
N ALA A 137 -5.39 5.27 2.69
CA ALA A 137 -4.79 6.59 2.75
C ALA A 137 -5.37 7.47 3.85
N ALA A 138 -4.49 8.20 4.54
CA ALA A 138 -4.85 9.14 5.60
C ALA A 138 -5.01 10.59 5.10
N GLY A 139 -4.45 10.93 3.94
CA GLY A 139 -4.27 12.31 3.54
C GLY A 139 -3.22 13.05 4.39
N PRO A 140 -3.15 14.39 4.36
CA PRO A 140 -2.19 15.16 5.15
C PRO A 140 -2.33 14.87 6.65
N PRO A 141 -1.24 14.50 7.39
CA PRO A 141 -1.33 14.15 8.80
C PRO A 141 -1.54 15.39 9.65
N LEU A 142 -2.42 15.32 10.65
CA LEU A 142 -2.66 16.42 11.57
C LEU A 142 -1.42 16.64 12.47
N THR A 143 -0.95 17.87 12.53
CA THR A 143 0.21 18.25 13.34
C THR A 143 0.02 19.67 13.90
N THR A 144 0.76 20.01 14.93
CA THR A 144 0.81 21.40 15.42
C THR A 144 1.55 22.30 14.42
N PRO A 145 1.35 23.63 14.46
CA PRO A 145 2.11 24.55 13.64
C PRO A 145 3.62 24.31 13.77
N ARG A 146 4.30 24.11 12.63
CA ARG A 146 5.72 23.72 12.52
C ARG A 146 6.06 22.40 13.23
N GLY A 147 5.07 21.58 13.54
CA GLY A 147 5.24 20.28 14.15
C GLY A 147 5.81 19.24 13.18
N HIS A 148 5.87 17.98 13.61
CA HIS A 148 6.46 16.90 12.80
C HIS A 148 5.74 16.76 11.44
N CYS A 149 6.51 16.76 10.36
CA CYS A 149 6.02 16.69 8.98
C CYS A 149 5.01 17.80 8.58
N HIS A 150 5.13 19.01 9.17
CA HIS A 150 4.27 20.15 8.90
C HIS A 150 4.15 20.50 7.40
N TYR A 151 5.22 20.28 6.62
CA TYR A 151 5.27 20.53 5.18
C TYR A 151 4.31 19.65 4.36
N LEU A 152 3.70 18.62 4.96
CA LEU A 152 2.65 17.84 4.32
C LEU A 152 1.28 18.57 4.34
N GLY A 153 1.15 19.68 5.11
CA GLY A 153 -0.01 20.58 5.03
C GLY A 153 -1.17 20.28 5.96
N GLY A 154 -0.93 19.53 7.05
CA GLY A 154 -1.95 19.20 8.06
C GLY A 154 -1.81 20.00 9.35
N GLU A 155 -1.24 21.21 9.33
CA GLU A 155 -1.06 22.04 10.51
C GLU A 155 -2.40 22.55 11.07
N VAL A 156 -2.62 22.34 12.36
CA VAL A 156 -3.85 22.73 13.07
C VAL A 156 -3.52 23.18 14.50
N SER A 157 -4.31 24.13 15.02
CA SER A 157 -4.17 24.67 16.37
C SER A 157 -5.52 24.87 17.04
N GLY A 158 -5.67 24.25 18.21
CA GLY A 158 -6.90 24.33 18.99
C GLY A 158 -8.05 23.47 18.45
N PRO A 159 -9.11 23.30 19.26
CA PRO A 159 -10.16 22.32 18.98
C PRO A 159 -10.94 22.62 17.70
N VAL A 160 -11.20 23.89 17.38
CA VAL A 160 -12.01 24.26 16.21
C VAL A 160 -11.30 23.90 14.90
N GLU A 161 -10.00 24.17 14.78
CA GLU A 161 -9.25 23.81 13.57
C GLU A 161 -9.05 22.31 13.46
N ILE A 162 -8.86 21.61 14.59
CA ILE A 162 -8.75 20.15 14.61
C ILE A 162 -10.07 19.52 14.13
N GLU A 163 -11.22 19.99 14.64
CA GLU A 163 -12.53 19.49 14.23
C GLU A 163 -12.77 19.71 12.73
N ALA A 164 -12.49 20.91 12.23
CA ALA A 164 -12.62 21.23 10.80
C ALA A 164 -11.71 20.36 9.94
N ALA A 165 -10.47 20.15 10.37
CA ALA A 165 -9.54 19.31 9.64
C ALA A 165 -9.92 17.81 9.64
N VAL A 166 -10.45 17.30 10.75
CA VAL A 166 -11.00 15.94 10.79
C VAL A 166 -12.21 15.83 9.87
N GLN A 167 -13.11 16.84 9.88
CA GLN A 167 -14.28 16.84 8.99
C GLN A 167 -13.86 16.84 7.50
N GLU A 168 -12.83 17.62 7.13
CA GLU A 168 -12.29 17.60 5.76
C GLU A 168 -11.84 16.19 5.35
N ARG A 169 -11.21 15.43 6.24
CA ARG A 169 -10.78 14.06 5.97
C ARG A 169 -11.95 13.10 5.85
N ILE A 170 -12.98 13.28 6.68
CA ILE A 170 -14.25 12.53 6.56
C ILE A 170 -14.92 12.81 5.22
N ASP A 171 -15.02 14.08 4.81
CA ASP A 171 -15.63 14.49 3.54
C ASP A 171 -14.85 13.94 2.32
N ARG A 172 -13.56 13.64 2.49
CA ARG A 172 -12.70 13.01 1.50
C ARG A 172 -12.63 11.50 1.62
N GLU A 173 -13.45 10.92 2.49
CA GLU A 173 -13.55 9.47 2.70
C GLU A 173 -12.19 8.79 2.92
N VAL A 174 -11.28 9.43 3.70
CA VAL A 174 -10.01 8.81 4.03
C VAL A 174 -10.21 7.53 4.86
N ASP A 175 -9.32 6.56 4.72
CA ASP A 175 -9.41 5.28 5.45
C ASP A 175 -9.06 5.42 6.93
N VAL A 176 -8.23 6.41 7.27
CA VAL A 176 -7.76 6.67 8.63
C VAL A 176 -7.35 8.13 8.79
N VAL A 177 -7.53 8.69 9.97
CA VAL A 177 -6.99 10.00 10.33
C VAL A 177 -5.66 9.81 11.06
N LYS A 178 -4.59 10.41 10.54
CA LYS A 178 -3.26 10.39 11.15
C LYS A 178 -3.03 11.66 11.98
N VAL A 179 -2.58 11.47 13.22
CA VAL A 179 -2.17 12.56 14.11
C VAL A 179 -0.71 12.39 14.50
N MET A 180 0.06 13.47 14.43
CA MET A 180 1.43 13.55 14.94
C MET A 180 1.35 13.99 16.40
N ALA A 181 1.29 13.02 17.33
CA ALA A 181 1.06 13.27 18.75
C ALA A 181 2.30 13.81 19.48
N SER A 182 3.48 13.75 18.87
CA SER A 182 4.74 14.23 19.44
C SER A 182 5.66 14.75 18.34
N GLY A 183 6.71 15.49 18.72
CA GLY A 183 7.77 15.90 17.81
C GLY A 183 8.57 14.71 17.29
N GLY A 184 9.33 14.94 16.21
CA GLY A 184 10.24 13.98 15.57
C GLY A 184 11.37 14.70 14.85
N MET A 185 12.18 13.98 14.07
CA MET A 185 13.32 14.57 13.35
C MET A 185 12.93 15.67 12.35
N ALA A 186 11.70 15.67 11.86
CA ALA A 186 11.15 16.68 10.95
C ALA A 186 10.33 17.76 11.68
N THR A 187 10.59 18.01 12.96
CA THR A 187 10.00 19.10 13.75
C THR A 187 10.93 20.32 13.70
N THR A 188 10.39 21.49 13.37
CA THR A 188 11.16 22.73 13.24
C THR A 188 10.81 23.81 14.29
N GLY A 189 9.82 23.56 15.14
CA GLY A 189 9.32 24.48 16.17
C GLY A 189 9.37 23.93 17.57
#